data_6acb81072d60073131729913999f9961
#
_entry.id   6acb81072d60073131729913999f9961
#
_cell.length_a   1.000
_cell.length_b   1.000
_cell.length_c   1.000
_cell.angle_alpha   90.00
_cell.angle_beta   90.00
_cell.angle_gamma   90.00
#
_symmetry.space_group_name_H-M   'P 1'
#
loop_
_entity.id
_entity.type
_entity.pdbx_description
1 polymer ?
#
loop_
_entity_poly.entity_id
_entity_poly.type
_entity_poly.pdbx_seq_one_letter_code
_entity_poly.pdbx_strand_id
1 'polypeptide(L)'
;MSNNIFMKFLYKFTPLVLLCVFSLSVLSCEKVLVTADPKNTPTENVKFFWKTMNEKYPFFEFKKINWDSVGNVWIPRVRDTMNDVVVFRIIDSMLYTLRDGHSNLYGAFNFSRNWEWYLNYPDNFNANLLERNYLKNDYRFTGALTNRFLDSNRVGYIRYSSFSSTISDFAIDVVINRFQNTKGIIIDVRSNGGGSIANIDKLVSRFIDKKLLAWKEAEKKGKGRNDLTPYKEYIIEPEGDKKYLKPVIILTNRRCYSATSLFVAAMLNLPNVKVVGDWTGGGGGVPASTQLPNGWTVRYSSSITLMPDGFNIEHGTPPTIRQDISKSDEAAGIDSILERALSELK
;
A
#
# COMPACT_ATOMS: atom_id res chain seq x y z
N MET A 1 -36.73 -67.11 -26.48
CA MET A 1 -37.46 -65.83 -26.74
C MET A 1 -37.62 -64.91 -25.51
N SER A 2 -37.01 -65.23 -24.39
CA SER A 2 -37.23 -64.48 -23.10
C SER A 2 -36.22 -63.32 -22.82
N ASN A 3 -35.04 -63.30 -23.43
CA ASN A 3 -33.99 -62.35 -23.09
C ASN A 3 -34.10 -60.93 -23.75
N ASN A 4 -34.96 -60.80 -24.77
CA ASN A 4 -35.05 -59.55 -25.53
C ASN A 4 -36.05 -58.54 -24.91
N ILE A 5 -36.95 -58.99 -24.08
CA ILE A 5 -37.98 -58.13 -23.45
C ILE A 5 -37.40 -57.40 -22.21
N PHE A 6 -36.55 -58.12 -21.46
CA PHE A 6 -35.90 -57.57 -20.26
C PHE A 6 -34.89 -56.47 -20.59
N MET A 7 -34.11 -56.64 -21.65
CA MET A 7 -33.16 -55.64 -22.13
C MET A 7 -33.84 -54.39 -22.68
N LYS A 8 -34.96 -54.50 -23.38
CA LYS A 8 -35.75 -53.35 -23.86
C LYS A 8 -36.41 -52.56 -22.74
N PHE A 9 -36.71 -53.20 -21.63
CA PHE A 9 -37.27 -52.55 -20.45
C PHE A 9 -36.19 -51.75 -19.70
N LEU A 10 -34.99 -52.28 -19.54
CA LEU A 10 -33.86 -51.56 -18.95
C LEU A 10 -33.48 -50.32 -19.76
N TYR A 11 -33.43 -50.37 -21.08
CA TYR A 11 -33.10 -49.21 -21.90
C TYR A 11 -34.10 -48.04 -21.83
N LYS A 12 -35.37 -48.33 -21.54
CA LYS A 12 -36.40 -47.27 -21.40
C LYS A 12 -36.37 -46.54 -20.07
N PHE A 13 -35.86 -47.16 -19.01
CA PHE A 13 -35.79 -46.56 -17.69
C PHE A 13 -34.42 -45.95 -17.32
N THR A 14 -33.37 -46.32 -18.03
CA THR A 14 -32.00 -45.79 -17.79
C THR A 14 -31.93 -44.27 -17.89
N PRO A 15 -32.54 -43.57 -18.88
CA PRO A 15 -32.45 -42.10 -18.93
C PRO A 15 -33.25 -41.42 -17.81
N LEU A 16 -34.35 -42.04 -17.34
CA LEU A 16 -35.13 -41.50 -16.24
C LEU A 16 -34.39 -41.60 -14.89
N VAL A 17 -33.74 -42.74 -14.66
CA VAL A 17 -32.92 -42.97 -13.45
C VAL A 17 -31.69 -42.07 -13.47
N LEU A 18 -30.98 -41.89 -14.63
CA LEU A 18 -29.90 -40.93 -14.77
C LEU A 18 -30.34 -39.48 -14.54
N LEU A 19 -31.51 -39.10 -15.03
CA LEU A 19 -32.09 -37.77 -14.81
C LEU A 19 -32.41 -37.52 -13.32
N CYS A 20 -32.98 -38.52 -12.63
CA CYS A 20 -33.24 -38.44 -11.19
C CYS A 20 -31.95 -38.39 -10.34
N VAL A 21 -30.93 -39.15 -10.70
CA VAL A 21 -29.63 -39.11 -10.01
C VAL A 21 -28.90 -37.76 -10.26
N PHE A 22 -29.00 -37.22 -11.48
CA PHE A 22 -28.47 -35.92 -11.81
C PHE A 22 -29.19 -34.77 -11.10
N SER A 23 -30.52 -34.80 -11.01
CA SER A 23 -31.27 -33.79 -10.28
C SER A 23 -31.07 -33.86 -8.76
N LEU A 24 -30.83 -35.03 -8.18
CA LEU A 24 -30.51 -35.18 -6.76
C LEU A 24 -29.06 -34.71 -6.45
N SER A 25 -28.14 -34.85 -7.38
CA SER A 25 -26.76 -34.36 -7.20
C SER A 25 -26.66 -32.83 -7.27
N VAL A 26 -27.52 -32.16 -8.03
CA VAL A 26 -27.57 -30.70 -8.12
C VAL A 26 -28.15 -30.06 -6.86
N LEU A 27 -29.13 -30.72 -6.21
CA LEU A 27 -29.76 -30.25 -4.98
C LEU A 27 -28.91 -30.50 -3.71
N SER A 28 -27.89 -31.37 -3.78
CA SER A 28 -27.06 -31.75 -2.63
C SER A 28 -25.79 -30.88 -2.47
N CYS A 29 -25.34 -30.23 -3.55
CA CYS A 29 -24.06 -29.49 -3.50
C CYS A 29 -24.14 -28.12 -2.82
N GLU A 30 -25.31 -27.49 -2.76
CA GLU A 30 -25.44 -26.13 -2.23
C GLU A 30 -25.31 -26.06 -0.69
N LYS A 31 -25.76 -27.05 0.02
CA LYS A 31 -25.73 -27.07 1.50
C LYS A 31 -24.43 -27.56 2.12
N VAL A 32 -23.57 -28.22 1.36
CA VAL A 32 -22.30 -28.80 1.87
C VAL A 32 -21.11 -27.86 1.71
N LEU A 33 -21.19 -26.89 0.79
CA LEU A 33 -20.07 -25.98 0.45
C LEU A 33 -20.27 -24.53 0.91
N VAL A 34 -21.47 -24.11 1.27
CA VAL A 34 -21.73 -22.74 1.72
C VAL A 34 -21.96 -22.74 3.22
N THR A 35 -21.00 -22.21 3.97
CA THR A 35 -21.23 -21.84 5.37
C THR A 35 -22.35 -20.80 5.42
N ALA A 36 -23.37 -21.01 6.26
CA ALA A 36 -24.45 -20.03 6.42
C ALA A 36 -23.86 -18.63 6.66
N ASP A 37 -24.42 -17.65 5.95
CA ASP A 37 -24.00 -16.26 6.13
C ASP A 37 -24.14 -15.84 7.60
N PRO A 38 -23.15 -15.13 8.14
CA PRO A 38 -23.23 -14.64 9.51
C PRO A 38 -24.47 -13.74 9.66
N LYS A 39 -25.14 -13.84 10.82
CA LYS A 39 -26.32 -13.00 11.10
C LYS A 39 -25.95 -11.53 11.11
N ASN A 40 -26.78 -10.68 10.48
CA ASN A 40 -26.62 -9.24 10.54
C ASN A 40 -27.24 -8.68 11.84
N THR A 41 -26.53 -8.84 12.95
CA THR A 41 -26.84 -8.15 14.21
C THR A 41 -25.60 -7.37 14.68
N PRO A 42 -25.77 -6.31 15.50
CA PRO A 42 -24.66 -5.56 16.08
C PRO A 42 -23.57 -6.44 16.68
N THR A 43 -23.96 -7.42 17.51
CA THR A 43 -23.02 -8.33 18.16
C THR A 43 -22.26 -9.19 17.16
N GLU A 44 -22.95 -9.76 16.19
CA GLU A 44 -22.30 -10.61 15.17
C GLU A 44 -21.42 -9.81 14.22
N ASN A 45 -21.79 -8.58 13.85
CA ASN A 45 -20.95 -7.70 13.05
C ASN A 45 -19.61 -7.39 13.74
N VAL A 46 -19.62 -7.07 15.05
CA VAL A 46 -18.38 -6.78 15.79
C VAL A 46 -17.53 -8.04 16.01
N LYS A 47 -18.16 -9.19 16.28
CA LYS A 47 -17.45 -10.48 16.39
C LYS A 47 -16.83 -10.89 15.05
N PHE A 48 -17.57 -10.74 13.95
CA PHE A 48 -17.09 -11.05 12.60
C PHE A 48 -15.92 -10.14 12.22
N PHE A 49 -16.02 -8.84 12.52
CA PHE A 49 -14.93 -7.89 12.35
C PHE A 49 -13.69 -8.33 13.14
N TRP A 50 -13.83 -8.57 14.46
CA TRP A 50 -12.72 -8.99 15.31
C TRP A 50 -12.04 -10.25 14.78
N LYS A 51 -12.85 -11.27 14.42
CA LYS A 51 -12.35 -12.51 13.83
C LYS A 51 -11.62 -12.29 12.50
N THR A 52 -12.20 -11.47 11.61
CA THR A 52 -11.58 -11.11 10.33
C THR A 52 -10.20 -10.51 10.54
N MET A 53 -10.08 -9.53 11.43
CA MET A 53 -8.79 -8.93 11.74
C MET A 53 -7.82 -9.94 12.36
N ASN A 54 -8.30 -10.76 13.30
CA ASN A 54 -7.50 -11.82 13.94
C ASN A 54 -6.88 -12.79 12.91
N GLU A 55 -7.63 -13.14 11.87
CA GLU A 55 -7.22 -14.09 10.83
C GLU A 55 -6.46 -13.46 9.65
N LYS A 56 -6.65 -12.15 9.41
CA LYS A 56 -6.19 -11.50 8.17
C LYS A 56 -5.11 -10.42 8.37
N TYR A 57 -5.03 -9.81 9.54
CA TYR A 57 -4.09 -8.73 9.80
C TYR A 57 -2.73 -9.27 10.28
N PRO A 58 -1.58 -8.93 9.64
CA PRO A 58 -0.31 -9.58 9.92
C PRO A 58 0.57 -8.87 10.95
N PHE A 59 0.23 -7.64 11.40
CA PHE A 59 1.16 -6.80 12.16
C PHE A 59 0.94 -6.78 13.68
N PHE A 60 0.15 -7.70 14.25
CA PHE A 60 -0.11 -7.70 15.70
C PHE A 60 1.17 -7.83 16.53
N GLU A 61 2.01 -8.80 16.19
CA GLU A 61 3.28 -9.03 16.90
C GLU A 61 4.24 -7.86 16.68
N PHE A 62 4.42 -7.44 15.43
CA PHE A 62 5.29 -6.35 15.05
C PHE A 62 4.95 -5.03 15.75
N LYS A 63 3.65 -4.71 15.86
CA LYS A 63 3.15 -3.50 16.54
C LYS A 63 2.92 -3.71 18.05
N LYS A 64 3.21 -4.91 18.58
CA LYS A 64 3.00 -5.29 19.99
C LYS A 64 1.55 -5.07 20.45
N ILE A 65 0.59 -5.49 19.63
CA ILE A 65 -0.84 -5.35 19.90
C ILE A 65 -1.40 -6.68 20.40
N ASN A 66 -1.95 -6.68 21.62
CA ASN A 66 -2.72 -7.81 22.13
C ASN A 66 -4.17 -7.72 21.63
N TRP A 67 -4.46 -8.36 20.48
CA TRP A 67 -5.77 -8.31 19.86
C TRP A 67 -6.87 -9.03 20.66
N ASP A 68 -6.52 -10.04 21.45
CA ASP A 68 -7.47 -10.69 22.36
C ASP A 68 -7.94 -9.72 23.44
N SER A 69 -7.04 -8.93 24.01
CA SER A 69 -7.40 -7.88 24.96
C SER A 69 -8.36 -6.86 24.35
N VAL A 70 -8.15 -6.48 23.08
CA VAL A 70 -9.06 -5.57 22.37
C VAL A 70 -10.45 -6.20 22.23
N GLY A 71 -10.53 -7.49 21.83
CA GLY A 71 -11.80 -8.24 21.76
C GLY A 71 -12.49 -8.35 23.12
N ASN A 72 -11.74 -8.71 24.18
CA ASN A 72 -12.26 -8.86 25.55
C ASN A 72 -12.82 -7.54 26.11
N VAL A 73 -12.29 -6.40 25.69
CA VAL A 73 -12.78 -5.07 26.12
C VAL A 73 -14.03 -4.68 25.37
N TRP A 74 -14.07 -4.84 24.04
CA TRP A 74 -15.10 -4.25 23.22
C TRP A 74 -16.28 -5.16 22.92
N ILE A 75 -16.08 -6.47 22.67
CA ILE A 75 -17.18 -7.41 22.32
C ILE A 75 -18.25 -7.49 23.42
N PRO A 76 -17.91 -7.60 24.74
CA PRO A 76 -18.93 -7.66 25.78
C PRO A 76 -19.77 -6.38 25.96
N ARG A 77 -19.32 -5.26 25.39
CA ARG A 77 -20.05 -3.98 25.46
C ARG A 77 -21.16 -3.88 24.41
N VAL A 78 -21.13 -4.72 23.38
CA VAL A 78 -22.10 -4.68 22.29
C VAL A 78 -23.44 -5.29 22.73
N ARG A 79 -24.54 -4.67 22.30
CA ARG A 79 -25.91 -5.15 22.47
C ARG A 79 -26.64 -5.07 21.12
N ASP A 80 -27.50 -6.03 20.80
CA ASP A 80 -28.23 -6.06 19.54
C ASP A 80 -29.27 -4.95 19.40
N THR A 81 -29.52 -4.18 20.45
CA THR A 81 -30.34 -2.98 20.44
C THR A 81 -29.58 -1.71 20.03
N MET A 82 -28.26 -1.79 19.84
CA MET A 82 -27.43 -0.64 19.44
C MET A 82 -27.71 -0.28 17.98
N ASN A 83 -27.75 1.03 17.71
CA ASN A 83 -27.83 1.53 16.35
C ASN A 83 -26.47 1.51 15.65
N ASP A 84 -26.49 1.66 14.32
CA ASP A 84 -25.30 1.61 13.46
C ASP A 84 -24.21 2.62 13.84
N VAL A 85 -24.57 3.82 14.32
CA VAL A 85 -23.60 4.83 14.70
C VAL A 85 -22.77 4.37 15.89
N VAL A 86 -23.39 3.70 16.88
CA VAL A 86 -22.70 3.16 18.05
C VAL A 86 -21.81 1.98 17.65
N VAL A 87 -22.33 1.06 16.82
CA VAL A 87 -21.57 -0.09 16.31
C VAL A 87 -20.35 0.37 15.51
N PHE A 88 -20.52 1.38 14.63
CA PHE A 88 -19.43 1.96 13.86
C PHE A 88 -18.32 2.52 14.78
N ARG A 89 -18.68 3.28 15.81
CA ARG A 89 -17.72 3.83 16.77
C ARG A 89 -16.96 2.75 17.55
N ILE A 90 -17.60 1.63 17.87
CA ILE A 90 -16.94 0.49 18.51
C ILE A 90 -15.89 -0.11 17.59
N ILE A 91 -16.25 -0.43 16.34
CA ILE A 91 -15.31 -0.99 15.35
C ILE A 91 -14.19 0.01 15.06
N ASP A 92 -14.50 1.29 14.90
CA ASP A 92 -13.52 2.37 14.71
C ASP A 92 -12.50 2.42 15.87
N SER A 93 -12.99 2.36 17.13
CA SER A 93 -12.12 2.32 18.30
C SER A 93 -11.20 1.10 18.33
N MET A 94 -11.69 -0.06 17.88
CA MET A 94 -10.88 -1.27 17.75
C MET A 94 -9.82 -1.10 16.64
N LEU A 95 -10.19 -0.58 15.48
CA LEU A 95 -9.28 -0.29 14.36
C LEU A 95 -8.20 0.72 14.74
N TYR A 96 -8.54 1.73 15.53
CA TYR A 96 -7.63 2.77 15.96
C TYR A 96 -6.42 2.19 16.73
N THR A 97 -6.61 1.08 17.46
CA THR A 97 -5.53 0.40 18.20
C THR A 97 -4.44 -0.14 17.28
N LEU A 98 -4.75 -0.38 16.00
CA LEU A 98 -3.80 -0.92 15.02
C LEU A 98 -2.77 0.12 14.54
N ARG A 99 -3.04 1.41 14.69
CA ARG A 99 -2.17 2.50 14.23
C ARG A 99 -1.68 2.26 12.80
N ASP A 100 -2.64 1.95 11.90
CA ASP A 100 -2.39 1.55 10.53
C ASP A 100 -3.26 2.36 9.57
N GLY A 101 -2.63 3.13 8.67
CA GLY A 101 -3.32 3.96 7.69
C GLY A 101 -4.05 3.16 6.60
N HIS A 102 -3.71 1.88 6.41
CA HIS A 102 -4.41 0.97 5.51
C HIS A 102 -5.63 0.28 6.16
N SER A 103 -5.74 0.32 7.49
CA SER A 103 -6.86 -0.29 8.23
C SER A 103 -7.97 0.73 8.43
N ASN A 104 -9.07 0.55 7.69
CA ASN A 104 -10.17 1.49 7.59
C ASN A 104 -11.53 0.79 7.62
N LEU A 105 -12.58 1.47 8.10
CA LEU A 105 -13.97 1.01 8.01
C LEU A 105 -14.76 1.97 7.12
N TYR A 106 -15.45 1.43 6.14
CA TYR A 106 -16.36 2.15 5.25
C TYR A 106 -17.78 1.75 5.57
N GLY A 107 -18.54 2.63 6.18
CA GLY A 107 -19.97 2.51 6.39
C GLY A 107 -20.74 3.38 5.41
N ALA A 108 -22.06 3.21 5.36
CA ALA A 108 -22.94 4.00 4.48
C ALA A 108 -22.96 5.50 4.81
N PHE A 109 -22.59 5.88 6.04
CA PHE A 109 -22.70 7.24 6.57
C PHE A 109 -21.40 7.82 7.10
N ASN A 110 -20.35 6.99 7.23
CA ASN A 110 -19.07 7.45 7.79
C ASN A 110 -17.91 6.59 7.29
N PHE A 111 -16.71 7.13 7.44
CA PHE A 111 -15.45 6.50 7.09
C PHE A 111 -14.44 6.65 8.24
N SER A 112 -13.93 5.53 8.75
CA SER A 112 -12.91 5.47 9.78
C SER A 112 -11.50 5.62 9.19
N ARG A 113 -10.65 6.41 9.84
CA ARG A 113 -9.25 6.63 9.42
C ARG A 113 -8.33 6.78 10.62
N ASN A 114 -7.12 6.23 10.49
CA ASN A 114 -6.01 6.56 11.38
C ASN A 114 -5.00 7.45 10.64
N TRP A 115 -4.89 8.72 11.07
CA TRP A 115 -4.01 9.72 10.47
C TRP A 115 -2.87 10.17 11.39
N GLU A 116 -2.86 9.76 12.68
CA GLU A 116 -1.90 10.24 13.67
C GLU A 116 -0.46 9.88 13.34
N TRP A 117 -0.23 8.85 12.53
CA TRP A 117 1.09 8.45 12.10
C TRP A 117 1.85 9.55 11.35
N TYR A 118 1.16 10.56 10.79
CA TYR A 118 1.81 11.73 10.20
C TYR A 118 1.39 13.06 10.83
N LEU A 119 0.21 13.18 11.41
CA LEU A 119 -0.27 14.45 11.98
C LEU A 119 0.56 14.91 13.19
N ASN A 120 1.20 13.98 13.90
CA ASN A 120 2.05 14.26 15.04
C ASN A 120 3.49 14.64 14.66
N TYR A 121 3.78 14.82 13.38
CA TYR A 121 5.11 15.14 12.86
C TYR A 121 5.12 16.41 12.03
N PRO A 122 6.27 17.07 11.86
CA PRO A 122 6.39 18.22 10.98
C PRO A 122 5.95 17.89 9.55
N ASP A 123 5.25 18.80 8.89
CA ASP A 123 4.83 18.61 7.49
C ASP A 123 6.02 18.48 6.53
N ASN A 124 7.11 19.18 6.78
CA ASN A 124 8.35 19.13 6.01
C ASN A 124 8.15 19.32 4.49
N PHE A 125 7.10 20.03 4.12
CA PHE A 125 6.80 20.36 2.75
C PHE A 125 5.86 21.56 2.66
N ASN A 126 6.28 22.58 1.89
CA ASN A 126 5.46 23.73 1.54
C ASN A 126 5.42 23.87 0.01
N ALA A 127 4.26 23.54 -0.57
CA ALA A 127 4.08 23.57 -2.03
C ALA A 127 4.22 24.99 -2.60
N ASN A 128 3.70 26.01 -1.90
CA ASN A 128 3.79 27.40 -2.34
C ASN A 128 5.23 27.91 -2.33
N LEU A 129 6.01 27.53 -1.33
CA LEU A 129 7.44 27.85 -1.25
C LEU A 129 8.21 27.19 -2.40
N LEU A 130 7.98 25.92 -2.64
CA LEU A 130 8.60 25.17 -3.74
C LEU A 130 8.29 25.84 -5.08
N GLU A 131 7.01 26.15 -5.35
CA GLU A 131 6.58 26.74 -6.61
C GLU A 131 7.19 28.12 -6.82
N ARG A 132 7.07 29.02 -5.83
CA ARG A 132 7.53 30.41 -5.97
C ARG A 132 9.04 30.54 -6.07
N ASN A 133 9.79 29.81 -5.25
CA ASN A 133 11.22 30.07 -5.06
C ASN A 133 12.11 29.13 -5.86
N TYR A 134 11.65 27.88 -6.10
CA TYR A 134 12.45 26.87 -6.80
C TYR A 134 11.93 26.52 -8.19
N LEU A 135 10.63 26.31 -8.37
CA LEU A 135 10.07 26.02 -9.71
C LEU A 135 9.90 27.27 -10.52
N LYS A 136 9.45 28.38 -9.93
CA LYS A 136 9.19 29.66 -10.61
C LYS A 136 8.27 29.43 -11.83
N ASN A 137 8.59 30.06 -12.97
CA ASN A 137 7.85 29.91 -14.22
C ASN A 137 8.59 29.04 -15.26
N ASP A 138 9.65 28.30 -14.85
CA ASP A 138 10.51 27.54 -15.75
C ASP A 138 10.53 26.06 -15.37
N TYR A 139 9.38 25.44 -15.28
CA TYR A 139 9.25 24.01 -15.12
C TYR A 139 8.37 23.39 -16.20
N ARG A 140 8.47 22.08 -16.36
CA ARG A 140 7.70 21.33 -17.34
C ARG A 140 6.87 20.26 -16.67
N PHE A 141 5.68 20.03 -17.20
CA PHE A 141 4.92 18.82 -16.97
C PHE A 141 5.23 17.82 -18.08
N THR A 142 5.67 16.62 -17.69
CA THR A 142 5.88 15.49 -18.61
C THR A 142 5.10 14.32 -18.07
N GLY A 143 3.86 14.14 -18.52
CA GLY A 143 2.90 13.27 -17.85
C GLY A 143 2.65 13.73 -16.41
N ALA A 144 2.74 12.83 -15.47
CA ALA A 144 2.57 13.12 -14.03
C ALA A 144 3.84 13.69 -13.35
N LEU A 145 4.92 13.89 -14.11
CA LEU A 145 6.20 14.38 -13.58
C LEU A 145 6.37 15.87 -13.81
N THR A 146 6.41 16.65 -12.72
CA THR A 146 6.90 18.04 -12.79
C THR A 146 8.42 18.01 -12.77
N ASN A 147 9.06 18.70 -13.74
CA ASN A 147 10.52 18.62 -13.84
C ASN A 147 11.17 19.95 -14.23
N ARG A 148 12.37 20.20 -13.67
CA ARG A 148 13.13 21.44 -13.87
C ARG A 148 14.62 21.20 -13.71
N PHE A 149 15.46 22.03 -14.31
CA PHE A 149 16.86 22.18 -13.94
C PHE A 149 17.00 23.13 -12.74
N LEU A 150 17.81 22.75 -11.78
CA LEU A 150 18.23 23.57 -10.65
C LEU A 150 19.74 23.81 -10.70
N ASP A 151 20.23 24.70 -9.82
CA ASP A 151 21.66 24.97 -9.64
C ASP A 151 22.39 25.22 -10.97
N SER A 152 21.96 26.25 -11.71
CA SER A 152 22.54 26.59 -13.01
C SER A 152 22.62 25.42 -13.99
N ASN A 153 21.57 24.61 -14.04
CA ASN A 153 21.40 23.41 -14.87
C ASN A 153 22.29 22.23 -14.50
N ARG A 154 22.95 22.26 -13.34
CA ARG A 154 23.79 21.15 -12.88
C ARG A 154 23.00 20.02 -12.26
N VAL A 155 21.78 20.27 -11.75
CA VAL A 155 20.92 19.30 -11.06
C VAL A 155 19.58 19.18 -11.77
N GLY A 156 19.14 17.96 -12.03
CA GLY A 156 17.79 17.66 -12.47
C GLY A 156 16.86 17.56 -11.26
N TYR A 157 15.71 18.20 -11.29
CA TYR A 157 14.67 18.07 -10.29
C TYR A 157 13.42 17.43 -10.88
N ILE A 158 12.91 16.41 -10.21
CA ILE A 158 11.68 15.69 -10.57
C ILE A 158 10.78 15.69 -9.35
N ARG A 159 9.55 16.19 -9.47
CA ARG A 159 8.51 15.98 -8.49
C ARG A 159 7.49 14.97 -9.00
N TYR A 160 7.23 13.95 -8.20
CA TYR A 160 6.17 12.98 -8.43
C TYR A 160 5.24 12.95 -7.21
N SER A 161 4.10 13.60 -7.31
CA SER A 161 3.22 13.89 -6.18
C SER A 161 2.27 12.75 -5.82
N SER A 162 2.09 11.76 -6.69
CA SER A 162 1.21 10.61 -6.41
C SER A 162 1.53 9.41 -7.30
N PHE A 163 1.79 8.25 -6.71
CA PHE A 163 1.87 6.98 -7.44
C PHE A 163 0.52 6.50 -7.99
N SER A 164 -0.61 7.15 -7.62
CA SER A 164 -1.90 6.92 -8.28
C SER A 164 -1.99 7.55 -9.66
N SER A 165 -1.16 8.55 -9.96
CA SER A 165 -1.04 9.14 -11.28
C SER A 165 -0.16 8.27 -12.16
N THR A 166 -0.72 7.73 -13.24
CA THR A 166 0.03 6.87 -14.18
C THR A 166 1.13 7.66 -14.88
N ILE A 167 2.34 7.08 -14.91
CA ILE A 167 3.46 7.56 -15.72
C ILE A 167 3.67 6.59 -16.89
N SER A 168 3.84 7.13 -18.09
CA SER A 168 4.22 6.34 -19.25
C SER A 168 5.73 6.22 -19.37
N ASP A 169 6.20 5.13 -19.97
CA ASP A 169 7.63 4.93 -20.23
C ASP A 169 8.20 6.10 -21.06
N PHE A 170 7.47 6.55 -22.07
CA PHE A 170 7.85 7.73 -22.86
C PHE A 170 8.07 8.98 -21.97
N ALA A 171 7.16 9.25 -21.03
CA ALA A 171 7.31 10.42 -20.15
C ALA A 171 8.55 10.33 -19.28
N ILE A 172 8.84 9.15 -18.71
CA ILE A 172 10.05 8.94 -17.92
C ILE A 172 11.29 9.11 -18.78
N ASP A 173 11.33 8.48 -19.97
CA ASP A 173 12.47 8.52 -20.87
C ASP A 173 12.78 9.95 -21.35
N VAL A 174 11.75 10.76 -21.63
CA VAL A 174 11.90 12.20 -21.93
C VAL A 174 12.57 12.94 -20.77
N VAL A 175 12.15 12.71 -19.53
CA VAL A 175 12.72 13.38 -18.34
C VAL A 175 14.15 12.90 -18.08
N ILE A 176 14.41 11.59 -18.15
CA ILE A 176 15.74 11.02 -17.99
C ILE A 176 16.70 11.53 -19.06
N ASN A 177 16.28 11.55 -20.33
CA ASN A 177 17.09 12.12 -21.43
C ASN A 177 17.43 13.59 -21.20
N ARG A 178 16.46 14.36 -20.72
CA ARG A 178 16.66 15.79 -20.41
C ARG A 178 17.78 16.00 -19.39
N PHE A 179 17.90 15.09 -18.41
CA PHE A 179 18.85 15.23 -17.30
C PHE A 179 20.14 14.43 -17.45
N GLN A 180 20.40 13.79 -18.60
CA GLN A 180 21.60 12.97 -18.82
C GLN A 180 22.92 13.68 -18.51
N ASN A 181 22.98 14.99 -18.75
CA ASN A 181 24.21 15.78 -18.55
C ASN A 181 24.30 16.47 -17.18
N THR A 182 23.32 16.26 -16.29
CA THR A 182 23.40 16.80 -14.92
C THR A 182 24.40 16.03 -14.06
N LYS A 183 24.84 16.63 -12.95
CA LYS A 183 25.68 15.98 -11.95
C LYS A 183 24.90 14.97 -11.10
N GLY A 184 23.62 15.25 -10.87
CA GLY A 184 22.70 14.41 -10.10
C GLY A 184 21.25 14.77 -10.35
N ILE A 185 20.34 13.92 -9.86
CA ILE A 185 18.88 14.15 -9.89
C ILE A 185 18.35 14.20 -8.45
N ILE A 186 17.46 15.14 -8.19
CA ILE A 186 16.63 15.17 -6.99
C ILE A 186 15.22 14.68 -7.37
N ILE A 187 14.72 13.64 -6.69
CA ILE A 187 13.35 13.14 -6.85
C ILE A 187 12.56 13.51 -5.60
N ASP A 188 11.65 14.46 -5.72
CA ASP A 188 10.81 14.92 -4.62
C ASP A 188 9.50 14.15 -4.59
N VAL A 189 9.36 13.25 -3.61
CA VAL A 189 8.15 12.49 -3.33
C VAL A 189 7.47 12.91 -2.03
N ARG A 190 7.85 14.05 -1.44
CA ARG A 190 7.23 14.54 -0.22
C ARG A 190 5.73 14.68 -0.40
N SER A 191 4.97 14.25 0.60
CA SER A 191 3.51 14.22 0.62
C SER A 191 2.85 13.36 -0.48
N ASN A 192 3.58 12.43 -1.06
CA ASN A 192 3.05 11.41 -1.95
C ASN A 192 2.50 10.24 -1.14
N GLY A 193 1.16 10.09 -1.10
CA GLY A 193 0.46 9.06 -0.31
C GLY A 193 0.51 7.65 -0.90
N GLY A 194 1.25 7.42 -1.98
CA GLY A 194 1.35 6.12 -2.63
C GLY A 194 0.45 5.97 -3.87
N GLY A 195 0.11 4.72 -4.19
CA GLY A 195 -0.68 4.36 -5.36
C GLY A 195 -0.25 3.02 -5.97
N SER A 196 -0.01 2.97 -7.28
CA SER A 196 0.31 1.76 -8.03
C SER A 196 1.77 1.33 -7.90
N ILE A 197 2.00 0.06 -7.58
CA ILE A 197 3.34 -0.56 -7.56
C ILE A 197 3.95 -0.57 -8.97
N ALA A 198 3.16 -0.78 -10.02
CA ALA A 198 3.66 -0.76 -11.40
C ALA A 198 4.32 0.58 -11.81
N ASN A 199 3.95 1.70 -11.16
CA ASN A 199 4.64 2.96 -11.37
C ASN A 199 6.00 3.01 -10.66
N ILE A 200 6.21 2.20 -9.61
CA ILE A 200 7.53 2.02 -8.97
C ILE A 200 8.46 1.34 -9.96
N ASP A 201 8.05 0.22 -10.56
CA ASP A 201 8.85 -0.55 -11.51
C ASP A 201 9.32 0.34 -12.65
N LYS A 202 8.40 1.07 -13.27
CA LYS A 202 8.70 2.00 -14.36
C LYS A 202 9.73 3.06 -13.96
N LEU A 203 9.55 3.66 -12.79
CA LEU A 203 10.45 4.73 -12.37
C LEU A 203 11.83 4.19 -11.97
N VAL A 204 11.89 3.15 -11.13
CA VAL A 204 13.13 2.56 -10.64
C VAL A 204 13.95 1.95 -11.77
N SER A 205 13.30 1.32 -12.76
CA SER A 205 13.98 0.66 -13.89
C SER A 205 14.92 1.56 -14.69
N ARG A 206 14.75 2.89 -14.61
CA ARG A 206 15.63 3.88 -15.28
C ARG A 206 16.87 4.25 -14.46
N PHE A 207 16.94 3.80 -13.20
CA PHE A 207 18.06 4.07 -12.30
C PHE A 207 18.93 2.84 -12.03
N ILE A 208 18.65 1.74 -12.70
CA ILE A 208 19.38 0.46 -12.59
C ILE A 208 19.87 -0.04 -13.94
N ASP A 209 21.01 -0.69 -13.97
CA ASP A 209 21.60 -1.37 -15.16
C ASP A 209 21.54 -2.89 -15.08
N LYS A 210 21.14 -3.44 -13.94
CA LYS A 210 20.96 -4.85 -13.64
C LYS A 210 19.74 -5.08 -12.76
N LYS A 211 19.28 -6.32 -12.67
CA LYS A 211 18.18 -6.73 -11.78
C LYS A 211 18.40 -6.23 -10.36
N LEU A 212 17.36 -5.64 -9.78
CA LEU A 212 17.34 -5.15 -8.41
C LEU A 212 16.40 -5.99 -7.56
N LEU A 213 16.89 -6.61 -6.49
CA LEU A 213 16.04 -7.09 -5.42
C LEU A 213 15.52 -5.88 -4.66
N ALA A 214 14.27 -5.50 -4.93
CA ALA A 214 13.66 -4.30 -4.36
C ALA A 214 13.18 -4.53 -2.92
N TRP A 215 12.45 -5.63 -2.68
CA TRP A 215 11.97 -6.03 -1.35
C TRP A 215 11.61 -7.52 -1.33
N LYS A 216 11.23 -8.02 -0.15
CA LYS A 216 10.66 -9.34 0.07
C LYS A 216 9.26 -9.19 0.64
N GLU A 217 8.32 -10.02 0.20
CA GLU A 217 6.92 -9.93 0.64
C GLU A 217 6.39 -11.31 1.06
N ALA A 218 5.64 -11.35 2.17
CA ALA A 218 4.88 -12.51 2.60
C ALA A 218 3.42 -12.12 2.85
N GLU A 219 2.50 -12.91 2.32
CA GLU A 219 1.06 -12.70 2.48
C GLU A 219 0.54 -13.43 3.71
N LYS A 220 -0.46 -12.85 4.35
CA LYS A 220 -1.20 -13.51 5.42
C LYS A 220 -2.03 -14.66 4.83
N LYS A 221 -1.78 -15.90 5.32
CA LYS A 221 -2.44 -17.12 4.86
C LYS A 221 -2.78 -18.00 6.06
N GLY A 222 -3.99 -18.58 6.05
CA GLY A 222 -4.44 -19.41 7.19
C GLY A 222 -5.11 -18.60 8.31
N LYS A 223 -5.45 -19.28 9.41
CA LYS A 223 -6.25 -18.73 10.53
C LYS A 223 -5.40 -18.27 11.72
N GLY A 224 -4.19 -18.79 11.87
CA GLY A 224 -3.26 -18.39 12.92
C GLY A 224 -2.70 -17.00 12.67
N ARG A 225 -2.41 -16.22 13.70
CA ARG A 225 -1.92 -14.83 13.59
C ARG A 225 -0.62 -14.72 12.80
N ASN A 226 0.25 -15.72 12.92
CA ASN A 226 1.58 -15.76 12.32
C ASN A 226 1.62 -16.65 11.07
N ASP A 227 0.47 -17.10 10.57
CA ASP A 227 0.41 -17.91 9.36
C ASP A 227 0.68 -17.01 8.13
N LEU A 228 1.91 -17.04 7.65
CA LEU A 228 2.38 -16.32 6.48
C LEU A 228 2.80 -17.31 5.39
N THR A 229 2.73 -16.88 4.15
CA THR A 229 3.41 -17.57 3.06
C THR A 229 4.92 -17.44 3.23
N PRO A 230 5.73 -18.30 2.61
CA PRO A 230 7.15 -18.00 2.44
C PRO A 230 7.35 -16.63 1.78
N TYR A 231 8.40 -15.91 2.20
CA TYR A 231 8.76 -14.64 1.57
C TYR A 231 9.14 -14.85 0.11
N LYS A 232 8.54 -14.06 -0.77
CA LYS A 232 8.87 -13.96 -2.19
C LYS A 232 9.69 -12.71 -2.44
N GLU A 233 10.69 -12.84 -3.30
CA GLU A 233 11.49 -11.71 -3.74
C GLU A 233 10.77 -10.91 -4.82
N TYR A 234 10.76 -9.60 -4.68
CA TYR A 234 10.29 -8.68 -5.71
C TYR A 234 11.48 -8.11 -6.44
N ILE A 235 11.60 -8.47 -7.71
CA ILE A 235 12.72 -8.10 -8.57
C ILE A 235 12.24 -7.07 -9.58
N ILE A 236 12.98 -5.95 -9.69
CA ILE A 236 12.76 -4.94 -10.73
C ILE A 236 13.84 -5.13 -11.80
N GLU A 237 13.40 -5.24 -13.06
CA GLU A 237 14.28 -5.35 -14.22
C GLU A 237 14.63 -3.95 -14.76
N PRO A 238 15.83 -3.74 -15.32
CA PRO A 238 16.17 -2.50 -15.99
C PRO A 238 15.39 -2.34 -17.31
N GLU A 239 14.71 -1.21 -17.49
CA GLU A 239 13.93 -0.88 -18.68
C GLU A 239 14.25 0.51 -19.22
N GLY A 240 13.95 0.76 -20.51
CA GLY A 240 14.21 2.02 -21.22
C GLY A 240 15.59 2.07 -21.86
N ASP A 241 15.73 2.92 -22.88
CA ASP A 241 16.95 3.02 -23.70
C ASP A 241 18.12 3.65 -22.96
N LYS A 242 17.82 4.55 -22.03
CA LYS A 242 18.85 5.27 -21.25
C LYS A 242 18.63 5.09 -19.77
N LYS A 243 19.74 4.87 -19.08
CA LYS A 243 19.79 4.76 -17.62
C LYS A 243 20.43 6.02 -17.03
N TYR A 244 20.00 6.36 -15.82
CA TYR A 244 20.65 7.42 -15.03
C TYR A 244 21.33 6.79 -13.81
N LEU A 245 22.62 6.55 -13.92
CA LEU A 245 23.43 5.87 -12.90
C LEU A 245 24.28 6.83 -12.05
N LYS A 246 24.09 8.14 -12.23
CA LYS A 246 24.74 9.19 -11.44
C LYS A 246 24.03 9.35 -10.08
N PRO A 247 24.54 10.19 -9.15
CA PRO A 247 23.93 10.41 -7.86
C PRO A 247 22.45 10.81 -7.93
N VAL A 248 21.62 10.21 -7.08
CA VAL A 248 20.21 10.52 -6.92
C VAL A 248 19.92 10.84 -5.46
N ILE A 249 19.17 11.92 -5.23
CA ILE A 249 18.68 12.24 -3.90
C ILE A 249 17.15 12.23 -3.91
N ILE A 250 16.57 11.52 -2.96
CA ILE A 250 15.11 11.44 -2.79
C ILE A 250 14.70 12.31 -1.60
N LEU A 251 13.73 13.19 -1.78
CA LEU A 251 13.17 13.99 -0.69
C LEU A 251 11.93 13.33 -0.13
N THR A 252 11.91 13.15 1.20
CA THR A 252 10.84 12.44 1.92
C THR A 252 10.30 13.23 3.11
N ASN A 253 9.05 12.93 3.48
CA ASN A 253 8.41 13.33 4.73
C ASN A 253 7.47 12.24 5.22
N ARG A 254 6.88 12.40 6.42
CA ARG A 254 5.96 11.41 7.01
C ARG A 254 4.71 11.14 6.16
N ARG A 255 4.33 12.02 5.26
CA ARG A 255 3.20 11.82 4.34
C ARG A 255 3.55 10.96 3.11
N CYS A 256 4.83 10.60 2.91
CA CYS A 256 5.22 9.55 1.96
C CYS A 256 4.71 8.20 2.49
N TYR A 257 3.75 7.56 1.81
CA TYR A 257 3.09 6.37 2.36
C TYR A 257 2.89 5.27 1.31
N SER A 258 2.74 4.01 1.76
CA SER A 258 2.39 2.89 0.88
C SER A 258 3.40 2.72 -0.28
N ALA A 259 2.97 2.72 -1.54
CA ALA A 259 3.84 2.59 -2.71
C ALA A 259 5.02 3.58 -2.70
N THR A 260 4.87 4.77 -2.10
CA THR A 260 5.99 5.72 -1.97
C THR A 260 7.05 5.21 -0.99
N SER A 261 6.65 4.59 0.12
CA SER A 261 7.60 3.97 1.05
C SER A 261 8.35 2.80 0.40
N LEU A 262 7.65 1.99 -0.42
CA LEU A 262 8.26 0.91 -1.20
C LEU A 262 9.24 1.45 -2.25
N PHE A 263 8.89 2.52 -2.96
CA PHE A 263 9.77 3.20 -3.91
C PHE A 263 11.06 3.67 -3.23
N VAL A 264 10.93 4.36 -2.09
CA VAL A 264 12.11 4.84 -1.34
C VAL A 264 12.97 3.67 -0.86
N ALA A 265 12.35 2.60 -0.35
CA ALA A 265 13.06 1.39 0.08
C ALA A 265 13.79 0.71 -1.09
N ALA A 266 13.16 0.57 -2.25
CA ALA A 266 13.77 0.00 -3.44
C ALA A 266 15.00 0.82 -3.89
N MET A 267 14.85 2.14 -3.96
CA MET A 267 15.92 3.04 -4.39
C MET A 267 17.10 3.07 -3.41
N LEU A 268 16.85 2.91 -2.10
CA LEU A 268 17.92 2.84 -1.09
C LEU A 268 18.84 1.62 -1.22
N ASN A 269 18.44 0.59 -1.97
CA ASN A 269 19.32 -0.53 -2.28
C ASN A 269 20.40 -0.17 -3.33
N LEU A 270 20.35 1.04 -3.89
CA LEU A 270 21.33 1.53 -4.86
C LEU A 270 22.43 2.36 -4.18
N PRO A 271 23.72 2.12 -4.46
CA PRO A 271 24.82 2.77 -3.76
C PRO A 271 24.95 4.27 -4.06
N ASN A 272 24.38 4.74 -5.16
CA ASN A 272 24.38 6.13 -5.61
C ASN A 272 23.13 6.91 -5.16
N VAL A 273 22.28 6.34 -4.30
CA VAL A 273 21.05 6.98 -3.81
C VAL A 273 21.19 7.38 -2.36
N LYS A 274 20.80 8.61 -2.05
CA LYS A 274 20.59 9.11 -0.69
C LYS A 274 19.15 9.58 -0.52
N VAL A 275 18.64 9.52 0.70
CA VAL A 275 17.33 10.05 1.08
C VAL A 275 17.53 11.18 2.08
N VAL A 276 16.96 12.35 1.78
CA VAL A 276 17.03 13.56 2.62
C VAL A 276 15.64 13.96 3.08
N GLY A 277 15.47 14.22 4.36
CA GLY A 277 14.22 14.64 4.95
C GLY A 277 13.84 13.86 6.19
N ASP A 278 12.58 13.44 6.30
CA ASP A 278 12.07 12.62 7.39
C ASP A 278 11.85 11.17 6.93
N TRP A 279 11.64 10.28 7.89
CA TRP A 279 11.11 8.96 7.64
C TRP A 279 9.87 9.02 6.76
N THR A 280 9.67 8.04 5.91
CA THR A 280 8.35 7.85 5.27
C THR A 280 7.33 7.40 6.32
N GLY A 281 6.06 7.43 5.98
CA GLY A 281 4.97 7.05 6.89
C GLY A 281 4.72 5.55 6.98
N GLY A 282 5.42 4.73 6.21
CA GLY A 282 5.22 3.28 6.22
C GLY A 282 4.11 2.80 5.28
N GLY A 283 3.25 1.91 5.78
CA GLY A 283 2.22 1.25 4.96
C GLY A 283 2.81 0.16 4.08
N GLY A 284 3.69 -0.68 4.66
CA GLY A 284 4.37 -1.78 3.97
C GLY A 284 3.48 -2.98 3.66
N GLY A 285 2.25 -3.03 4.19
CA GLY A 285 1.31 -4.11 3.90
C GLY A 285 0.40 -3.79 2.71
N VAL A 286 0.27 -4.72 1.75
CA VAL A 286 -0.70 -4.59 0.67
C VAL A 286 -2.12 -4.67 1.24
N PRO A 287 -3.00 -3.71 0.94
CA PRO A 287 -4.34 -3.71 1.50
C PRO A 287 -5.26 -4.72 0.83
N ALA A 288 -6.05 -5.42 1.66
CA ALA A 288 -7.20 -6.22 1.25
C ALA A 288 -8.48 -5.69 1.90
N SER A 289 -9.62 -6.21 1.50
CA SER A 289 -10.91 -5.80 2.06
C SER A 289 -11.81 -7.00 2.30
N THR A 290 -12.68 -6.90 3.31
CA THR A 290 -13.73 -7.86 3.61
C THR A 290 -15.03 -7.11 3.92
N GLN A 291 -16.14 -7.60 3.38
CA GLN A 291 -17.45 -7.05 3.71
C GLN A 291 -17.97 -7.68 5.01
N LEU A 292 -18.48 -6.86 5.91
CA LEU A 292 -19.16 -7.27 7.14
C LEU A 292 -20.62 -7.69 6.83
N PRO A 293 -21.28 -8.47 7.70
CA PRO A 293 -22.66 -8.92 7.45
C PRO A 293 -23.67 -7.78 7.23
N ASN A 294 -23.43 -6.60 7.80
CA ASN A 294 -24.25 -5.40 7.60
C ASN A 294 -23.94 -4.62 6.32
N GLY A 295 -23.06 -5.14 5.45
CA GLY A 295 -22.69 -4.50 4.19
C GLY A 295 -21.54 -3.49 4.29
N TRP A 296 -21.04 -3.16 5.50
CA TRP A 296 -19.87 -2.30 5.63
C TRP A 296 -18.59 -3.01 5.15
N THR A 297 -17.64 -2.24 4.69
CA THR A 297 -16.36 -2.81 4.23
C THR A 297 -15.24 -2.44 5.20
N VAL A 298 -14.56 -3.45 5.73
CA VAL A 298 -13.30 -3.26 6.44
C VAL A 298 -12.14 -3.49 5.48
N ARG A 299 -11.23 -2.51 5.40
CA ARG A 299 -9.96 -2.59 4.68
C ARG A 299 -8.85 -2.80 5.71
N TYR A 300 -7.82 -3.57 5.39
CA TYR A 300 -6.71 -3.89 6.28
C TYR A 300 -5.47 -4.27 5.48
N SER A 301 -4.28 -4.11 6.07
CA SER A 301 -3.04 -4.68 5.52
C SER A 301 -3.12 -6.21 5.56
N SER A 302 -2.73 -6.90 4.48
CA SER A 302 -2.79 -8.37 4.36
C SER A 302 -1.43 -9.02 4.09
N SER A 303 -0.37 -8.25 3.95
CA SER A 303 1.00 -8.75 3.75
C SER A 303 2.02 -8.02 4.61
N ILE A 304 3.21 -8.58 4.70
CA ILE A 304 4.39 -7.96 5.32
C ILE A 304 5.42 -7.75 4.22
N THR A 305 5.96 -6.54 4.14
CA THR A 305 7.04 -6.21 3.20
C THR A 305 8.30 -5.83 3.95
N LEU A 306 9.40 -6.48 3.60
CA LEU A 306 10.72 -6.28 4.18
C LEU A 306 11.70 -5.77 3.12
N MET A 307 12.59 -4.87 3.48
CA MET A 307 13.78 -4.57 2.68
C MET A 307 14.65 -5.84 2.57
N PRO A 308 15.59 -5.91 1.59
CA PRO A 308 16.47 -7.07 1.43
C PRO A 308 17.24 -7.49 2.69
N ASP A 309 17.59 -6.53 3.54
CA ASP A 309 18.27 -6.73 4.84
C ASP A 309 17.34 -7.20 5.98
N GLY A 310 16.03 -7.30 5.72
CA GLY A 310 15.01 -7.73 6.69
C GLY A 310 14.31 -6.59 7.42
N PHE A 311 14.64 -5.32 7.13
CA PHE A 311 13.96 -4.19 7.76
C PHE A 311 12.50 -4.11 7.33
N ASN A 312 11.57 -3.98 8.30
CA ASN A 312 10.12 -3.96 8.03
C ASN A 312 9.66 -2.54 7.64
N ILE A 313 9.14 -2.41 6.42
CA ILE A 313 8.74 -1.12 5.83
C ILE A 313 7.49 -0.52 6.49
N GLU A 314 6.73 -1.30 7.26
CA GLU A 314 5.52 -0.80 7.96
C GLU A 314 5.80 0.39 8.89
N HIS A 315 7.00 0.48 9.46
CA HIS A 315 7.42 1.63 10.27
C HIS A 315 7.80 2.88 9.46
N GLY A 316 7.88 2.76 8.15
CA GLY A 316 8.46 3.76 7.26
C GLY A 316 9.92 3.46 6.94
N THR A 317 10.38 4.02 5.83
CA THR A 317 11.76 3.91 5.38
C THR A 317 12.56 5.09 5.96
N PRO A 318 13.71 4.85 6.63
CA PRO A 318 14.51 5.91 7.22
C PRO A 318 15.21 6.78 6.15
N PRO A 319 15.41 8.08 6.40
CA PRO A 319 16.27 8.88 5.54
C PRO A 319 17.74 8.55 5.79
N THR A 320 18.59 8.69 4.77
CA THR A 320 20.05 8.66 4.90
C THR A 320 20.54 9.90 5.67
N ILE A 321 19.89 11.03 5.43
CA ILE A 321 20.19 12.33 6.04
C ILE A 321 18.90 12.89 6.62
N ARG A 322 18.82 12.93 7.94
CA ARG A 322 17.68 13.54 8.65
C ARG A 322 17.76 15.06 8.51
N GLN A 323 16.68 15.67 7.98
CA GLN A 323 16.57 17.11 7.81
C GLN A 323 15.09 17.51 7.92
N ASP A 324 14.79 18.52 8.74
CA ASP A 324 13.49 19.18 8.78
C ASP A 324 13.57 20.56 8.12
N ILE A 325 12.43 21.08 7.67
CA ILE A 325 12.31 22.49 7.28
C ILE A 325 12.26 23.32 8.56
N SER A 326 13.24 24.20 8.74
CA SER A 326 13.20 25.13 9.86
C SER A 326 12.17 26.25 9.62
N LYS A 327 11.46 26.66 10.67
CA LYS A 327 10.48 27.77 10.57
C LYS A 327 11.13 29.08 10.11
N SER A 328 12.36 29.34 10.52
CA SER A 328 13.13 30.53 10.10
C SER A 328 13.46 30.50 8.62
N ASP A 329 13.90 29.33 8.10
CA ASP A 329 14.22 29.18 6.69
C ASP A 329 12.95 29.27 5.86
N GLU A 330 11.87 28.62 6.28
CA GLU A 330 10.58 28.68 5.58
C GLU A 330 10.06 30.13 5.47
N ALA A 331 10.16 30.89 6.57
CA ALA A 331 9.82 32.31 6.57
C ALA A 331 10.71 33.17 5.67
N ALA A 332 11.98 32.78 5.52
CA ALA A 332 12.94 33.38 4.58
C ALA A 332 12.76 32.89 3.12
N GLY A 333 11.79 31.99 2.86
CA GLY A 333 11.57 31.43 1.54
C GLY A 333 12.55 30.33 1.13
N ILE A 334 13.15 29.65 2.10
CA ILE A 334 14.16 28.60 1.92
C ILE A 334 13.56 27.25 2.31
N ASP A 335 13.67 26.27 1.43
CA ASP A 335 13.36 24.87 1.71
C ASP A 335 14.64 24.15 2.17
N SER A 336 14.82 24.06 3.50
CA SER A 336 16.03 23.49 4.12
C SER A 336 16.33 22.05 3.65
N ILE A 337 15.27 21.26 3.34
CA ILE A 337 15.42 19.88 2.84
C ILE A 337 15.97 19.91 1.40
N LEU A 338 15.40 20.75 0.53
CA LEU A 338 15.85 20.88 -0.85
C LEU A 338 17.25 21.49 -0.94
N GLU A 339 17.56 22.51 -0.12
CA GLU A 339 18.91 23.10 -0.05
C GLU A 339 19.95 22.08 0.43
N ARG A 340 19.60 21.25 1.44
CA ARG A 340 20.46 20.16 1.86
C ARG A 340 20.71 19.18 0.72
N ALA A 341 19.71 18.79 -0.03
CA ALA A 341 19.86 17.91 -1.19
C ALA A 341 20.75 18.52 -2.28
N LEU A 342 20.57 19.81 -2.57
CA LEU A 342 21.44 20.52 -3.52
C LEU A 342 22.90 20.54 -3.06
N SER A 343 23.14 20.70 -1.75
CA SER A 343 24.52 20.70 -1.19
C SER A 343 25.22 19.34 -1.32
N GLU A 344 24.46 18.23 -1.26
CA GLU A 344 24.99 16.87 -1.42
C GLU A 344 25.36 16.51 -2.88
N LEU A 345 24.97 17.35 -3.87
CA LEU A 345 25.25 17.18 -5.29
C LEU A 345 26.29 18.19 -5.83
N LYS A 346 26.86 19.02 -4.98
CA LYS A 346 27.95 19.96 -5.37
C LYS A 346 29.24 19.20 -5.56
#